data_77f03a4fd7542ed0d9943056900ba1d4
#
_entry.id   77f03a4fd7542ed0d9943056900ba1d4
#
_cell.length_a   1.000
_cell.length_b   1.000
_cell.length_c   1.000
_cell.angle_alpha   90.00
_cell.angle_beta   90.00
_cell.angle_gamma   90.00
#
_symmetry.space_group_name_H-M   'P 1'
#
loop_
_entity.id
_entity.type
_entity.pdbx_description
1 polymer ?
#
loop_
_entity_poly.entity_id
_entity_poly.type
_entity_poly.pdbx_seq_one_letter_code
_entity_poly.pdbx_strand_id
1 'polypeptide(L)'
;MNKLISICVFAIGTALVCSCTNHFPEKVERYISKHNVLNDQGKGELDLREALDIDYDTMYVFYSLTPLNGIQNIIGIKTYGDAEDPYTALIGSDSEMCRIIFIKNKSVVYEDDYYYYEYKLDLQFENFRKISGYGIFDGNLAPVHGYICTKHHFTVSRVSDDRYIME
;
A
#
# COMPACT_ATOMS: atom_id res chain seq x y z
N MET A 1 -33.19 57.93 -11.76
CA MET A 1 -33.50 56.54 -11.55
C MET A 1 -32.20 55.70 -11.92
N ASN A 2 -31.33 55.49 -10.96
CA ASN A 2 -30.08 54.79 -11.20
C ASN A 2 -30.25 53.32 -10.76
N LYS A 3 -30.20 52.42 -11.71
CA LYS A 3 -30.16 50.97 -11.42
C LYS A 3 -28.72 50.57 -11.08
N LEU A 4 -28.46 50.28 -9.83
CA LEU A 4 -27.27 49.62 -9.35
C LEU A 4 -27.32 48.13 -9.81
N ILE A 5 -26.45 47.79 -10.72
CA ILE A 5 -26.20 46.40 -11.11
C ILE A 5 -25.23 45.84 -10.09
N SER A 6 -25.73 44.96 -9.22
CA SER A 6 -24.93 44.20 -8.28
C SER A 6 -24.24 43.03 -9.02
N ILE A 7 -22.96 43.15 -9.26
CA ILE A 7 -22.17 42.07 -9.83
C ILE A 7 -21.74 41.17 -8.66
N CYS A 8 -22.46 40.06 -8.49
CA CYS A 8 -22.00 38.98 -7.62
C CYS A 8 -20.85 38.25 -8.31
N VAL A 9 -19.64 38.58 -7.90
CA VAL A 9 -18.47 37.78 -8.26
C VAL A 9 -18.50 36.48 -7.44
N PHE A 10 -18.94 35.40 -8.05
CA PHE A 10 -18.77 34.06 -7.52
C PHE A 10 -17.27 33.69 -7.65
N ALA A 11 -16.55 33.89 -6.57
CA ALA A 11 -15.22 33.28 -6.43
C ALA A 11 -15.42 31.78 -6.25
N ILE A 12 -15.40 31.06 -7.35
CA ILE A 12 -15.26 29.59 -7.32
C ILE A 12 -13.81 29.30 -6.87
N GLY A 13 -13.65 29.15 -5.57
CA GLY A 13 -12.44 28.58 -5.02
C GLY A 13 -12.33 27.13 -5.48
N THR A 14 -11.65 26.89 -6.59
CA THR A 14 -11.14 25.57 -6.93
C THR A 14 -10.16 25.19 -5.83
N ALA A 15 -10.67 24.50 -4.81
CA ALA A 15 -9.82 23.72 -3.94
C ALA A 15 -9.13 22.69 -4.85
N LEU A 16 -7.89 22.99 -5.23
CA LEU A 16 -6.96 22.00 -5.71
C LEU A 16 -6.82 20.99 -4.56
N VAL A 17 -7.67 19.97 -4.58
CA VAL A 17 -7.45 18.76 -3.83
C VAL A 17 -6.21 18.15 -4.48
N CYS A 18 -5.03 18.56 -3.99
CA CYS A 18 -3.81 17.81 -4.20
C CYS A 18 -4.11 16.46 -3.55
N SER A 19 -4.59 15.53 -4.36
CA SER A 19 -4.64 14.11 -4.01
C SER A 19 -3.18 13.64 -3.95
N CYS A 20 -2.49 14.01 -2.87
CA CYS A 20 -1.30 13.31 -2.46
C CYS A 20 -1.78 11.91 -2.09
N THR A 21 -1.69 10.99 -3.03
CA THR A 21 -1.84 9.57 -2.75
C THR A 21 -0.68 9.20 -1.84
N ASN A 22 -0.91 9.30 -0.52
CA ASN A 22 0.09 8.86 0.44
C ASN A 22 0.20 7.36 0.33
N HIS A 23 1.34 6.88 -0.12
CA HIS A 23 1.66 5.47 -0.18
C HIS A 23 1.65 4.82 1.21
N PHE A 24 1.50 3.51 1.23
CA PHE A 24 1.49 2.71 2.45
C PHE A 24 2.63 3.09 3.42
N PRO A 25 3.90 3.14 3.00
CA PRO A 25 4.99 3.48 3.92
C PRO A 25 4.86 4.89 4.50
N GLU A 26 4.46 5.88 3.70
CA GLU A 26 4.27 7.26 4.18
C GLU A 26 3.18 7.37 5.24
N LYS A 27 2.09 6.61 5.09
CA LYS A 27 1.01 6.59 6.09
C LYS A 27 1.53 6.07 7.42
N VAL A 28 2.28 4.96 7.39
CA VAL A 28 2.87 4.35 8.58
C VAL A 28 3.91 5.26 9.22
N GLU A 29 4.83 5.83 8.45
CA GLU A 29 5.86 6.77 8.94
C GLU A 29 5.23 8.02 9.58
N ARG A 30 4.18 8.55 8.95
CA ARG A 30 3.43 9.68 9.50
C ARG A 30 2.75 9.33 10.82
N TYR A 31 2.17 8.14 10.93
CA TYR A 31 1.55 7.65 12.16
C TYR A 31 2.59 7.52 13.27
N ILE A 32 3.72 6.87 13.00
CA ILE A 32 4.85 6.73 13.94
C ILE A 32 5.26 8.09 14.51
N SER A 33 5.46 9.06 13.62
CA SER A 33 5.90 10.41 14.01
C SER A 33 4.82 11.17 14.77
N LYS A 34 3.58 11.14 14.31
CA LYS A 34 2.46 11.90 14.88
C LYS A 34 2.09 11.41 16.29
N HIS A 35 2.18 10.10 16.51
CA HIS A 35 1.74 9.47 17.76
C HIS A 35 2.90 9.15 18.72
N ASN A 36 4.15 9.55 18.37
CA ASN A 36 5.34 9.26 19.15
C ASN A 36 5.44 7.78 19.53
N VAL A 37 5.23 6.91 18.54
CA VAL A 37 5.19 5.44 18.72
C VAL A 37 6.49 4.91 19.31
N LEU A 38 7.63 5.53 18.97
CA LEU A 38 8.95 5.09 19.41
C LEU A 38 9.31 5.69 20.79
N ASN A 39 9.78 4.86 21.69
CA ASN A 39 10.37 5.25 22.95
C ASN A 39 11.80 5.80 22.79
N ASP A 40 12.47 6.15 23.89
CA ASP A 40 13.84 6.69 23.90
C ASP A 40 14.88 5.70 23.35
N GLN A 41 14.55 4.41 23.29
CA GLN A 41 15.41 3.38 22.71
C GLN A 41 15.14 3.18 21.20
N GLY A 42 14.25 3.96 20.62
CA GLY A 42 13.87 3.87 19.22
C GLY A 42 12.98 2.67 18.90
N LYS A 43 12.26 2.12 19.88
CA LYS A 43 11.37 0.96 19.72
C LYS A 43 9.95 1.29 20.12
N GLY A 44 8.97 0.66 19.45
CA GLY A 44 7.56 0.83 19.78
C GLY A 44 6.68 -0.25 19.17
N GLU A 45 5.41 -0.20 19.52
CA GLU A 45 4.36 -1.07 19.00
C GLU A 45 3.38 -0.27 18.15
N LEU A 46 2.93 -0.85 17.06
CA LEU A 46 2.04 -0.24 16.09
C LEU A 46 0.87 -1.17 15.79
N ASP A 47 -0.36 -0.68 15.89
CA ASP A 47 -1.52 -1.32 15.23
C ASP A 47 -1.65 -0.74 13.81
N LEU A 48 -1.45 -1.60 12.83
CA LEU A 48 -1.45 -1.19 11.42
C LEU A 48 -2.84 -0.75 10.94
N ARG A 49 -3.92 -1.22 11.56
CA ARG A 49 -5.28 -0.77 11.25
C ARG A 49 -5.49 0.69 11.65
N GLU A 50 -4.96 1.09 12.81
CA GLU A 50 -5.01 2.47 13.24
C GLU A 50 -4.12 3.37 12.37
N ALA A 51 -2.93 2.89 12.02
CA ALA A 51 -1.99 3.65 11.20
C ALA A 51 -2.52 3.93 9.79
N LEU A 52 -3.29 3.01 9.24
CA LEU A 52 -3.86 3.14 7.89
C LEU A 52 -5.31 3.65 7.89
N ASP A 53 -5.96 3.70 9.06
CA ASP A 53 -7.40 3.96 9.21
C ASP A 53 -8.26 2.98 8.38
N ILE A 54 -7.90 1.70 8.43
CA ILE A 54 -8.64 0.61 7.75
C ILE A 54 -8.82 -0.58 8.68
N ASP A 55 -9.91 -1.31 8.49
CA ASP A 55 -10.10 -2.62 9.12
C ASP A 55 -9.84 -3.72 8.08
N TYR A 56 -8.99 -4.69 8.42
CA TYR A 56 -8.64 -5.80 7.53
C TYR A 56 -8.46 -7.11 8.29
N ASP A 57 -8.60 -8.22 7.57
CA ASP A 57 -8.37 -9.57 8.09
C ASP A 57 -7.01 -10.11 7.67
N THR A 58 -6.57 -9.72 6.48
CA THR A 58 -5.38 -10.28 5.84
C THR A 58 -4.68 -9.23 5.00
N MET A 59 -3.36 -9.22 5.10
CA MET A 59 -2.46 -8.45 4.26
C MET A 59 -1.66 -9.40 3.36
N TYR A 60 -1.57 -9.06 2.09
CA TYR A 60 -0.73 -9.73 1.11
C TYR A 60 0.34 -8.78 0.62
N VAL A 61 1.53 -9.32 0.35
CA VAL A 61 2.62 -8.57 -0.27
C VAL A 61 3.20 -9.37 -1.42
N PHE A 62 3.32 -8.73 -2.56
CA PHE A 62 3.93 -9.29 -3.76
C PHE A 62 5.03 -8.36 -4.24
N TYR A 63 6.08 -8.94 -4.80
CA TYR A 63 7.15 -8.19 -5.43
C TYR A 63 6.84 -7.90 -6.90
N SER A 64 7.56 -6.95 -7.45
CA SER A 64 7.54 -6.58 -8.86
C SER A 64 7.72 -7.77 -9.80
N LEU A 65 7.37 -7.55 -11.06
CA LEU A 65 7.38 -8.56 -12.11
C LEU A 65 6.45 -9.76 -11.85
N THR A 66 5.51 -9.59 -10.92
CA THR A 66 4.50 -10.61 -10.63
C THR A 66 3.30 -10.43 -11.54
N PRO A 67 2.87 -11.44 -12.29
CA PRO A 67 1.67 -11.35 -13.13
C PRO A 67 0.42 -11.06 -12.30
N LEU A 68 -0.36 -10.05 -12.70
CA LEU A 68 -1.56 -9.62 -12.00
C LEU A 68 -2.59 -10.75 -11.88
N ASN A 69 -2.80 -11.51 -12.98
CA ASN A 69 -3.71 -12.66 -12.94
C ASN A 69 -3.26 -13.75 -11.96
N GLY A 70 -1.95 -13.90 -11.75
CA GLY A 70 -1.39 -14.82 -10.76
C GLY A 70 -1.67 -14.37 -9.33
N ILE A 71 -1.60 -13.07 -9.05
CA ILE A 71 -2.00 -12.49 -7.76
C ILE A 71 -3.49 -12.75 -7.53
N GLN A 72 -4.33 -12.44 -8.50
CA GLN A 72 -5.78 -12.65 -8.42
C GLN A 72 -6.13 -14.12 -8.20
N ASN A 73 -5.41 -15.05 -8.84
CA ASN A 73 -5.58 -16.49 -8.61
C ASN A 73 -5.22 -16.90 -7.18
N ILE A 74 -4.15 -16.34 -6.62
CA ILE A 74 -3.71 -16.65 -5.24
C ILE A 74 -4.70 -16.12 -4.21
N ILE A 75 -5.13 -14.86 -4.36
CA ILE A 75 -6.01 -14.22 -3.37
C ILE A 75 -7.49 -14.54 -3.59
N GLY A 76 -7.87 -15.03 -4.78
CA GLY A 76 -9.25 -15.36 -5.15
C GLY A 76 -10.15 -14.14 -5.34
N ILE A 77 -9.60 -12.95 -5.52
CA ILE A 77 -10.32 -11.68 -5.61
C ILE A 77 -9.69 -10.84 -6.72
N LYS A 78 -10.51 -10.09 -7.46
CA LYS A 78 -10.02 -9.08 -8.38
C LYS A 78 -9.41 -7.91 -7.63
N THR A 79 -8.23 -7.51 -8.04
CA THR A 79 -7.51 -6.34 -7.51
C THR A 79 -7.62 -5.17 -8.48
N TYR A 80 -7.32 -3.98 -7.98
CA TYR A 80 -7.22 -2.77 -8.81
C TYR A 80 -6.14 -2.97 -9.88
N GLY A 81 -6.39 -2.41 -11.06
CA GLY A 81 -5.49 -2.57 -12.19
C GLY A 81 -5.82 -3.80 -13.03
N ASP A 82 -7.13 -4.15 -13.11
CA ASP A 82 -7.61 -4.93 -14.26
C ASP A 82 -7.24 -4.14 -15.52
N ALA A 83 -5.99 -4.30 -15.97
CA ALA A 83 -5.64 -3.89 -17.31
C ALA A 83 -6.62 -4.58 -18.25
N GLU A 84 -7.00 -3.91 -19.33
CA GLU A 84 -7.85 -4.50 -20.38
C GLU A 84 -7.31 -5.87 -20.83
N ASP A 85 -6.02 -6.11 -20.60
CA ASP A 85 -5.36 -7.40 -20.80
C ASP A 85 -4.58 -7.84 -19.55
N PRO A 86 -5.20 -8.66 -18.66
CA PRO A 86 -4.55 -9.17 -17.45
C PRO A 86 -3.36 -10.10 -17.74
N TYR A 87 -3.19 -10.56 -18.99
CA TYR A 87 -2.10 -11.45 -19.37
C TYR A 87 -0.80 -10.71 -19.64
N THR A 88 -0.85 -9.40 -19.83
CA THR A 88 0.34 -8.56 -20.04
C THR A 88 0.64 -7.65 -18.86
N ALA A 89 -0.26 -7.58 -17.88
CA ALA A 89 -0.07 -6.75 -16.72
C ALA A 89 0.88 -7.40 -15.70
N LEU A 90 1.98 -6.72 -15.44
CA LEU A 90 2.89 -7.01 -14.33
C LEU A 90 2.78 -5.90 -13.29
N ILE A 91 3.05 -6.24 -12.03
CA ILE A 91 3.32 -5.22 -11.03
C ILE A 91 4.65 -4.56 -11.39
N GLY A 92 4.59 -3.31 -11.80
CA GLY A 92 5.77 -2.51 -12.10
C GLY A 92 6.70 -3.10 -13.16
N SER A 93 7.46 -2.25 -13.78
CA SER A 93 8.53 -2.63 -14.70
C SER A 93 9.89 -2.75 -14.01
N ASP A 94 9.95 -2.46 -12.72
CA ASP A 94 11.17 -2.32 -11.95
C ASP A 94 11.22 -3.38 -10.83
N SER A 95 12.41 -3.95 -10.60
CA SER A 95 12.63 -5.03 -9.62
C SER A 95 12.46 -4.60 -8.16
N GLU A 96 12.24 -3.31 -7.90
CA GLU A 96 12.24 -2.72 -6.57
C GLU A 96 10.84 -2.26 -6.10
N MET A 97 9.81 -2.60 -6.84
CA MET A 97 8.43 -2.29 -6.49
C MET A 97 7.78 -3.42 -5.68
N CYS A 98 6.98 -3.05 -4.71
CA CYS A 98 6.10 -3.96 -3.96
C CYS A 98 4.64 -3.57 -4.18
N ARG A 99 3.77 -4.57 -4.26
CA ARG A 99 2.32 -4.41 -4.13
C ARG A 99 1.87 -4.95 -2.79
N ILE A 100 1.17 -4.12 -2.03
CA ILE A 100 0.53 -4.51 -0.78
C ILE A 100 -0.99 -4.45 -0.94
N ILE A 101 -1.69 -5.50 -0.47
CA ILE A 101 -3.12 -5.65 -0.63
C ILE A 101 -3.72 -6.04 0.71
N PHE A 102 -4.69 -5.27 1.19
CA PHE A 102 -5.43 -5.56 2.42
C PHE A 102 -6.84 -6.00 2.10
N ILE A 103 -7.25 -7.09 2.73
CA ILE A 103 -8.53 -7.75 2.49
C ILE A 103 -9.34 -7.81 3.76
N LYS A 104 -10.62 -7.45 3.66
CA LYS A 104 -11.66 -7.62 4.67
C LYS A 104 -12.87 -8.30 4.05
N ASN A 105 -13.35 -9.39 4.68
CA ASN A 105 -14.57 -10.09 4.23
C ASN A 105 -14.57 -10.42 2.73
N LYS A 106 -13.43 -10.90 2.20
CA LYS A 106 -13.23 -11.23 0.78
C LYS A 106 -13.34 -10.02 -0.17
N SER A 107 -13.11 -8.83 0.31
CA SER A 107 -13.05 -7.61 -0.49
C SER A 107 -11.73 -6.89 -0.26
N VAL A 108 -11.17 -6.32 -1.31
CA VAL A 108 -10.01 -5.43 -1.18
C VAL A 108 -10.47 -4.14 -0.50
N VAL A 109 -9.85 -3.78 0.63
CA VAL A 109 -10.13 -2.55 1.39
C VAL A 109 -9.05 -1.51 1.22
N TYR A 110 -7.85 -1.93 0.84
CA TYR A 110 -6.75 -1.04 0.50
C TYR A 110 -5.77 -1.79 -0.39
N GLU A 111 -5.19 -1.09 -1.33
CA GLU A 111 -4.17 -1.60 -2.24
C GLU A 111 -3.24 -0.48 -2.62
N ASP A 112 -1.94 -0.77 -2.70
CA ASP A 112 -0.92 0.21 -3.04
C ASP A 112 0.28 -0.45 -3.70
N ASP A 113 0.87 0.28 -4.65
CA ASP A 113 2.14 -0.06 -5.29
C ASP A 113 3.17 1.00 -4.90
N TYR A 114 4.31 0.58 -4.34
CA TYR A 114 5.34 1.50 -3.92
C TYR A 114 6.75 0.92 -4.14
N TYR A 115 7.71 1.82 -4.32
CA TYR A 115 9.14 1.49 -4.37
C TYR A 115 9.68 1.44 -2.95
N TYR A 116 10.10 0.26 -2.47
CA TYR A 116 10.48 0.07 -1.07
C TYR A 116 11.75 0.85 -0.67
N TYR A 117 12.62 1.22 -1.62
CA TYR A 117 13.82 2.02 -1.35
C TYR A 117 13.56 3.53 -1.23
N GLU A 118 12.39 4.01 -1.68
CA GLU A 118 12.04 5.44 -1.60
C GLU A 118 11.59 5.87 -0.21
N TYR A 119 11.30 4.89 0.66
CA TYR A 119 10.73 5.13 1.97
C TYR A 119 11.66 4.67 3.08
N LYS A 120 11.46 5.25 4.28
CA LYS A 120 12.22 4.90 5.48
C LYS A 120 11.75 3.58 6.10
N LEU A 121 10.54 3.17 5.80
CA LEU A 121 9.94 1.96 6.34
C LEU A 121 10.40 0.72 5.56
N ASP A 122 11.03 -0.20 6.29
CA ASP A 122 11.41 -1.53 5.81
C ASP A 122 10.53 -2.58 6.50
N LEU A 123 9.67 -3.20 5.72
CA LEU A 123 8.78 -4.24 6.22
C LEU A 123 9.48 -5.61 6.14
N GLN A 124 9.72 -6.21 7.30
CA GLN A 124 10.40 -7.51 7.39
C GLN A 124 9.41 -8.65 7.24
N PHE A 125 9.57 -9.43 6.17
CA PHE A 125 8.67 -10.52 5.82
C PHE A 125 9.09 -11.87 6.41
N GLU A 126 10.15 -11.95 7.18
CA GLU A 126 10.69 -13.22 7.71
C GLU A 126 9.67 -13.99 8.55
N ASN A 127 8.81 -13.26 9.25
CA ASN A 127 7.74 -13.81 10.08
C ASN A 127 6.41 -14.02 9.33
N PHE A 128 6.36 -13.70 8.04
CA PHE A 128 5.17 -13.86 7.22
C PHE A 128 5.16 -15.24 6.57
N ARG A 129 3.97 -15.77 6.37
CA ARG A 129 3.83 -17.04 5.66
C ARG A 129 4.05 -16.84 4.16
N LYS A 130 5.01 -17.54 3.59
CA LYS A 130 5.25 -17.54 2.14
C LYS A 130 4.09 -18.20 1.41
N ILE A 131 3.72 -17.61 0.31
CA ILE A 131 2.72 -18.11 -0.63
C ILE A 131 3.32 -18.17 -2.03
N SER A 132 2.85 -19.10 -2.84
CA SER A 132 3.28 -19.23 -4.22
C SER A 132 2.14 -19.76 -5.09
N GLY A 133 2.23 -19.45 -6.37
CA GLY A 133 1.28 -19.89 -7.39
C GLY A 133 1.85 -19.63 -8.78
N TYR A 134 0.97 -19.56 -9.75
CA TYR A 134 1.33 -19.28 -11.13
C TYR A 134 0.37 -18.26 -11.73
N GLY A 135 0.91 -17.40 -12.56
CA GLY A 135 0.18 -16.53 -13.45
C GLY A 135 0.57 -16.80 -14.90
N ILE A 136 -0.02 -16.08 -15.81
CA ILE A 136 0.32 -16.12 -17.24
C ILE A 136 0.83 -14.72 -17.60
N PHE A 137 1.99 -14.67 -18.22
CA PHE A 137 2.56 -13.46 -18.75
C PHE A 137 3.06 -13.73 -20.16
N ASP A 138 2.63 -12.92 -21.13
CA ASP A 138 2.97 -13.09 -22.55
C ASP A 138 2.78 -14.53 -23.05
N GLY A 139 1.64 -15.14 -22.68
CA GLY A 139 1.29 -16.53 -23.05
C GLY A 139 2.10 -17.62 -22.34
N ASN A 140 3.04 -17.27 -21.46
CA ASN A 140 3.87 -18.21 -20.73
C ASN A 140 3.45 -18.30 -19.27
N LEU A 141 3.60 -19.50 -18.70
CA LEU A 141 3.39 -19.71 -17.26
C LEU A 141 4.56 -19.07 -16.49
N ALA A 142 4.21 -18.14 -15.59
CA ALA A 142 5.18 -17.43 -14.74
C ALA A 142 4.92 -17.74 -13.26
N PRO A 143 5.96 -18.03 -12.46
CA PRO A 143 5.80 -18.24 -11.03
C PRO A 143 5.42 -16.94 -10.33
N VAL A 144 4.58 -17.06 -9.30
CA VAL A 144 4.16 -15.97 -8.43
C VAL A 144 4.59 -16.30 -7.01
N HIS A 145 5.30 -15.37 -6.39
CA HIS A 145 5.73 -15.49 -5.00
C HIS A 145 5.27 -14.26 -4.22
N GLY A 146 4.85 -14.49 -2.99
CA GLY A 146 4.43 -13.42 -2.10
C GLY A 146 4.40 -13.88 -0.65
N TYR A 147 3.85 -13.01 0.17
CA TYR A 147 3.71 -13.20 1.60
C TYR A 147 2.29 -12.90 2.03
N ILE A 148 1.84 -13.58 3.08
CA ILE A 148 0.55 -13.36 3.71
C ILE A 148 0.73 -13.16 5.21
N CYS A 149 0.07 -12.16 5.77
CA CYS A 149 0.06 -11.84 7.17
C CYS A 149 -1.37 -11.57 7.67
N THR A 150 -1.70 -12.12 8.83
CA THR A 150 -2.97 -11.86 9.52
C THR A 150 -2.78 -11.10 10.83
N LYS A 151 -1.53 -10.66 11.11
CA LYS A 151 -1.25 -9.81 12.25
C LYS A 151 -1.74 -8.38 11.99
N HIS A 152 -2.06 -7.67 13.07
CA HIS A 152 -2.39 -6.26 13.04
C HIS A 152 -1.37 -5.44 13.83
N HIS A 153 -0.75 -6.06 14.85
CA HIS A 153 0.25 -5.43 15.70
C HIS A 153 1.66 -5.79 15.24
N PHE A 154 2.49 -4.78 15.14
CA PHE A 154 3.87 -4.89 14.68
C PHE A 154 4.80 -4.15 15.63
N THR A 155 5.97 -4.72 15.83
CA THR A 155 7.07 -4.00 16.48
C THR A 155 7.74 -3.10 15.45
N VAL A 156 7.98 -1.86 15.83
CA VAL A 156 8.75 -0.89 15.03
C VAL A 156 10.04 -0.56 15.73
N SER A 157 11.14 -0.63 15.02
CA SER A 157 12.46 -0.28 15.54
C SER A 157 13.15 0.71 14.60
N ARG A 158 13.70 1.80 15.17
CA ARG A 158 14.55 2.73 14.42
C ARG A 158 15.96 2.15 14.38
N VAL A 159 16.48 1.89 13.18
CA VAL A 159 17.84 1.36 12.97
C VAL A 159 18.83 2.44 12.55
N SER A 160 18.33 3.55 12.01
CA SER A 160 19.11 4.77 11.73
C SER A 160 18.16 5.96 11.68
N ASP A 161 18.71 7.18 11.49
CA ASP A 161 17.88 8.39 11.36
C ASP A 161 16.92 8.32 10.16
N ASP A 162 17.27 7.50 9.17
CA ASP A 162 16.54 7.37 7.90
C ASP A 162 15.86 6.02 7.70
N ARG A 163 15.84 5.14 8.73
CA ARG A 163 15.29 3.80 8.54
C ARG A 163 14.57 3.25 9.76
N TYR A 164 13.35 2.73 9.49
CA TYR A 164 12.55 1.97 10.43
C TYR A 164 12.42 0.53 9.93
N ILE A 165 12.48 -0.42 10.85
CA ILE A 165 12.12 -1.82 10.60
C ILE A 165 10.78 -2.07 11.26
N MET A 166 9.85 -2.70 10.52
CA MET A 166 8.56 -3.17 11.02
C MET A 166 8.45 -4.69 10.87
N GLU A 167 8.23 -5.41 11.98
CA GLU A 167 8.20 -6.89 12.08
C GLU A 167 7.05 -7.44 12.94
#